data_de94e36f9139a5e296fc13500682e21f
#
_entry.id   de94e36f9139a5e296fc13500682e21f
#
_cell.length_a   1.000
_cell.length_b   1.000
_cell.length_c   1.000
_cell.angle_alpha   90.00
_cell.angle_beta   90.00
_cell.angle_gamma   90.00
#
_symmetry.space_group_name_H-M   'P 1'
#
loop_
_entity.id
_entity.type
_entity.pdbx_description
1 polymer ?
#
loop_
_entity_poly.entity_id
_entity_poly.type
_entity_poly.pdbx_seq_one_letter_code
_entity_poly.pdbx_strand_id
1 'polypeptide(L)'
;KIVNCPEPLDFTRLLSIADPCFGKTVWQHLTFTLSEGVLAFLIGAAAGIVLGFWLARRPFLSAVFDPYIKMLNALPRVVLAPIFMLWLGLGIWSKVALGVTLVFFIVFFNVYQGVKEVSPTVLANARMLDMSERQLFRHVYWPSAMSWMFSSLHTSVGFAIIGAVVGEYLGSAAGLGYMIQQAEGTFDTTGVFAGMIILAMFVLVIDWGVTLVENRLLVWRPPAAGARE
;
A
#
# COMPACT_ATOMS: atom_id res chain seq x y z
N LYS A 1 -22.04 29.71 14.41
CA LYS A 1 -20.89 30.62 14.24
C LYS A 1 -19.84 29.84 13.44
N ILE A 2 -19.62 30.25 12.20
CA ILE A 2 -18.54 29.70 11.34
C ILE A 2 -17.25 30.29 11.90
N VAL A 3 -16.43 29.48 12.53
CA VAL A 3 -15.10 29.90 12.99
C VAL A 3 -14.24 29.98 11.72
N ASN A 4 -13.96 31.19 11.27
CA ASN A 4 -13.03 31.42 10.17
C ASN A 4 -11.61 31.18 10.71
N CYS A 5 -11.01 30.06 10.36
CA CYS A 5 -9.64 29.74 10.75
C CYS A 5 -8.67 30.52 9.87
N PRO A 6 -7.83 31.41 10.44
CA PRO A 6 -6.87 32.16 9.64
C PRO A 6 -5.74 31.25 9.12
N GLU A 7 -5.39 31.37 7.84
CA GLU A 7 -4.11 30.88 7.33
C GLU A 7 -3.04 31.99 7.53
N PRO A 8 -1.80 31.65 7.87
CA PRO A 8 -1.11 30.36 7.82
C PRO A 8 -1.19 29.57 9.15
N LEU A 9 -1.16 28.25 9.06
CA LEU A 9 -1.14 27.32 10.18
C LEU A 9 0.18 27.43 10.93
N ASP A 10 0.16 28.18 12.05
CA ASP A 10 1.26 28.15 13.02
C ASP A 10 1.24 26.80 13.75
N PHE A 11 2.22 25.94 13.51
CA PHE A 11 2.33 24.61 14.13
C PHE A 11 2.45 24.67 15.66
N THR A 12 2.91 25.81 16.22
CA THR A 12 2.88 26.05 17.66
C THR A 12 1.44 26.08 18.21
N ARG A 13 0.46 26.51 17.41
CA ARG A 13 -0.97 26.40 17.72
C ARG A 13 -1.53 25.00 17.49
N LEU A 14 -0.94 24.24 16.58
CA LEU A 14 -1.30 22.84 16.30
C LEU A 14 -1.01 21.89 17.48
N LEU A 15 -0.06 22.21 18.33
CA LEU A 15 0.22 21.45 19.57
C LEU A 15 -0.73 21.80 20.73
N SER A 16 -1.51 22.86 20.63
CA SER A 16 -2.55 23.15 21.61
C SER A 16 -3.85 22.43 21.24
N ILE A 17 -4.07 21.27 21.82
CA ILE A 17 -5.27 20.41 21.69
C ILE A 17 -6.58 21.20 21.98
N ALA A 18 -6.49 22.39 22.55
CA ALA A 18 -7.59 23.29 22.93
C ALA A 18 -8.06 24.23 21.80
N ASP A 19 -7.37 24.31 20.64
CA ASP A 19 -7.75 25.21 19.56
C ASP A 19 -8.85 24.56 18.69
N PRO A 20 -10.05 25.15 18.56
CA PRO A 20 -11.15 24.59 17.77
C PRO A 20 -10.84 24.47 16.27
N CYS A 21 -9.78 25.11 15.80
CA CYS A 21 -9.31 25.00 14.41
C CYS A 21 -8.40 23.80 14.18
N PHE A 22 -7.66 23.33 15.19
CA PHE A 22 -6.72 22.21 15.11
C PHE A 22 -7.40 20.94 14.61
N GLY A 23 -8.46 20.51 15.29
CA GLY A 23 -9.12 19.24 14.96
C GLY A 23 -9.75 19.21 13.55
N LYS A 24 -10.24 20.36 13.04
CA LYS A 24 -10.84 20.41 11.72
C LYS A 24 -9.82 20.36 10.60
N THR A 25 -8.72 21.07 10.72
CA THR A 25 -7.75 21.23 9.63
C THR A 25 -6.89 19.97 9.46
N VAL A 26 -6.28 19.47 10.54
CA VAL A 26 -5.47 18.23 10.46
C VAL A 26 -6.34 17.03 10.10
N TRP A 27 -7.55 16.94 10.65
CA TRP A 27 -8.46 15.84 10.37
C TRP A 27 -8.94 15.82 8.92
N GLN A 28 -9.17 16.98 8.32
CA GLN A 28 -9.50 17.07 6.89
C GLN A 28 -8.33 16.61 6.03
N HIS A 29 -7.12 17.14 6.24
CA HIS A 29 -5.93 16.74 5.49
C HIS A 29 -5.65 15.24 5.65
N LEU A 30 -5.79 14.73 6.86
CA LEU A 30 -5.64 13.31 7.14
C LEU A 30 -6.62 12.44 6.35
N THR A 31 -7.90 12.80 6.32
CA THR A 31 -8.92 12.03 5.57
C THR A 31 -8.63 12.01 4.07
N PHE A 32 -8.06 13.07 3.50
CA PHE A 32 -7.61 13.07 2.10
C PHE A 32 -6.48 12.06 1.89
N THR A 33 -5.38 12.15 2.65
CA THR A 33 -4.24 11.23 2.55
C THR A 33 -4.66 9.77 2.76
N LEU A 34 -5.52 9.51 3.77
CA LEU A 34 -6.03 8.18 4.04
C LEU A 34 -6.89 7.63 2.91
N SER A 35 -7.78 8.44 2.36
CA SER A 35 -8.63 8.00 1.24
C SER A 35 -7.79 7.65 0.01
N GLU A 36 -6.79 8.45 -0.31
CA GLU A 36 -5.86 8.21 -1.40
C GLU A 36 -5.03 6.93 -1.16
N GLY A 37 -4.45 6.78 0.03
CA GLY A 37 -3.66 5.61 0.40
C GLY A 37 -4.47 4.32 0.44
N VAL A 38 -5.66 4.34 1.04
CA VAL A 38 -6.55 3.16 1.10
C VAL A 38 -7.02 2.75 -0.28
N LEU A 39 -7.44 3.70 -1.14
CA LEU A 39 -7.82 3.40 -2.51
C LEU A 39 -6.65 2.81 -3.31
N ALA A 40 -5.46 3.41 -3.19
CA ALA A 40 -4.26 2.91 -3.83
C ALA A 40 -3.91 1.50 -3.36
N PHE A 41 -3.98 1.24 -2.06
CA PHE A 41 -3.74 -0.08 -1.47
C PHE A 41 -4.74 -1.12 -1.99
N LEU A 42 -6.03 -0.84 -1.93
CA LEU A 42 -7.07 -1.79 -2.35
C LEU A 42 -6.98 -2.13 -3.84
N ILE A 43 -6.83 -1.11 -4.70
CA ILE A 43 -6.74 -1.31 -6.14
C ILE A 43 -5.42 -2.03 -6.51
N GLY A 44 -4.30 -1.56 -5.96
CA GLY A 44 -2.98 -2.12 -6.23
C GLY A 44 -2.85 -3.55 -5.73
N ALA A 45 -3.31 -3.84 -4.51
CA ALA A 45 -3.31 -5.19 -3.93
C ALA A 45 -4.22 -6.13 -4.72
N ALA A 46 -5.46 -5.75 -5.02
CA ALA A 46 -6.38 -6.57 -5.79
C ALA A 46 -5.81 -6.90 -7.18
N ALA A 47 -5.30 -5.90 -7.90
CA ALA A 47 -4.68 -6.11 -9.20
C ALA A 47 -3.42 -7.00 -9.11
N GLY A 48 -2.56 -6.76 -8.12
CA GLY A 48 -1.35 -7.55 -7.88
C GLY A 48 -1.66 -9.02 -7.57
N ILE A 49 -2.63 -9.28 -6.71
CA ILE A 49 -3.08 -10.64 -6.37
C ILE A 49 -3.62 -11.35 -7.61
N VAL A 50 -4.57 -10.73 -8.31
CA VAL A 50 -5.23 -11.36 -9.47
C VAL A 50 -4.25 -11.66 -10.58
N LEU A 51 -3.42 -10.66 -10.96
CA LEU A 51 -2.46 -10.82 -12.05
C LEU A 51 -1.27 -11.70 -11.65
N GLY A 52 -0.83 -11.66 -10.39
CA GLY A 52 0.21 -12.55 -9.85
C GLY A 52 -0.20 -14.02 -9.92
N PHE A 53 -1.40 -14.35 -9.43
CA PHE A 53 -1.95 -15.70 -9.54
C PHE A 53 -2.17 -16.14 -10.99
N TRP A 54 -2.75 -15.26 -11.81
CA TRP A 54 -3.04 -15.58 -13.21
C TRP A 54 -1.77 -15.88 -14.01
N LEU A 55 -0.74 -15.04 -13.86
CA LEU A 55 0.50 -15.21 -14.60
C LEU A 55 1.33 -16.39 -14.09
N ALA A 56 1.38 -16.63 -12.78
CA ALA A 56 2.12 -17.72 -12.17
C ALA A 56 1.63 -19.10 -12.67
N ARG A 57 0.35 -19.23 -13.02
CA ARG A 57 -0.26 -20.46 -13.54
C ARG A 57 -0.08 -20.67 -15.04
N ARG A 58 0.48 -19.71 -15.76
CA ARG A 58 0.64 -19.75 -17.22
C ARG A 58 2.13 -19.68 -17.59
N PRO A 59 2.87 -20.82 -17.59
CA PRO A 59 4.33 -20.80 -17.76
C PRO A 59 4.77 -20.15 -19.06
N PHE A 60 4.05 -20.34 -20.16
CA PHE A 60 4.34 -19.68 -21.43
C PHE A 60 4.22 -18.16 -21.35
N LEU A 61 3.09 -17.66 -20.83
CA LEU A 61 2.89 -16.21 -20.66
C LEU A 61 3.88 -15.63 -19.66
N SER A 62 4.16 -16.37 -18.58
CA SER A 62 5.16 -15.98 -17.59
C SER A 62 6.53 -15.77 -18.24
N ALA A 63 6.99 -16.67 -19.10
CA ALA A 63 8.26 -16.55 -19.79
C ALA A 63 8.28 -15.36 -20.77
N VAL A 64 7.18 -15.11 -21.47
CA VAL A 64 7.05 -13.98 -22.41
C VAL A 64 7.03 -12.63 -21.68
N PHE A 65 6.28 -12.52 -20.57
CA PHE A 65 6.12 -11.24 -19.86
C PHE A 65 7.24 -10.96 -18.84
N ASP A 66 8.02 -11.95 -18.42
CA ASP A 66 9.08 -11.82 -17.41
C ASP A 66 10.05 -10.64 -17.67
N PRO A 67 10.64 -10.48 -18.90
CA PRO A 67 11.54 -9.36 -19.15
C PRO A 67 10.85 -7.99 -19.07
N TYR A 68 9.61 -7.89 -19.55
CA TYR A 68 8.85 -6.63 -19.52
C TYR A 68 8.47 -6.23 -18.09
N ILE A 69 8.04 -7.20 -17.28
CA ILE A 69 7.66 -6.97 -15.87
C ILE A 69 8.89 -6.55 -15.06
N LYS A 70 10.04 -7.20 -15.28
CA LYS A 70 11.32 -6.82 -14.64
C LYS A 70 11.75 -5.41 -15.04
N MET A 71 11.62 -5.06 -16.32
CA MET A 71 11.95 -3.73 -16.82
C MET A 71 11.03 -2.66 -16.20
N LEU A 72 9.72 -2.88 -16.15
CA LEU A 72 8.77 -1.99 -15.52
C LEU A 72 9.00 -1.87 -14.01
N ASN A 73 9.41 -2.95 -13.35
CA ASN A 73 9.74 -2.92 -11.93
C ASN A 73 11.02 -2.14 -11.62
N ALA A 74 11.96 -2.09 -12.55
CA ALA A 74 13.23 -1.35 -12.41
C ALA A 74 13.05 0.17 -12.55
N LEU A 75 11.92 0.65 -13.08
CA LEU A 75 11.66 2.08 -13.20
C LEU A 75 11.53 2.73 -11.81
N PRO A 76 12.16 3.89 -11.58
CA PRO A 76 11.99 4.67 -10.37
C PRO A 76 10.58 5.28 -10.35
N ARG A 77 9.63 4.59 -9.72
CA ARG A 77 8.18 4.87 -9.79
C ARG A 77 7.79 6.25 -9.31
N VAL A 78 8.55 6.81 -8.36
CA VAL A 78 8.30 8.18 -7.87
C VAL A 78 8.42 9.21 -9.00
N VAL A 79 9.27 8.95 -10.01
CA VAL A 79 9.43 9.82 -11.19
C VAL A 79 8.17 9.81 -12.08
N LEU A 80 7.28 8.83 -11.92
CA LEU A 80 6.00 8.80 -12.62
C LEU A 80 4.97 9.80 -12.06
N ALA A 81 5.20 10.35 -10.87
CA ALA A 81 4.25 11.27 -10.23
C ALA A 81 3.90 12.48 -11.11
N PRO A 82 4.84 13.24 -11.69
CA PRO A 82 4.51 14.34 -12.60
C PRO A 82 3.72 13.89 -13.85
N ILE A 83 4.01 12.68 -14.36
CA ILE A 83 3.32 12.13 -15.53
C ILE A 83 1.85 11.85 -15.19
N PHE A 84 1.58 11.23 -14.03
CA PHE A 84 0.20 11.00 -13.58
C PHE A 84 -0.55 12.30 -13.31
N MET A 85 0.13 13.34 -12.81
CA MET A 85 -0.47 14.67 -12.64
C MET A 85 -0.84 15.32 -13.98
N LEU A 86 -0.01 15.16 -15.00
CA LEU A 86 -0.29 15.66 -16.35
C LEU A 86 -1.47 14.92 -17.00
N TRP A 87 -1.59 13.61 -16.78
CA TRP A 87 -2.63 12.81 -17.43
C TRP A 87 -3.96 12.83 -16.69
N LEU A 88 -3.92 12.77 -15.35
CA LEU A 88 -5.10 12.63 -14.49
C LEU A 88 -5.46 13.93 -13.75
N GLY A 89 -4.66 14.98 -13.92
CA GLY A 89 -4.80 16.23 -13.21
C GLY A 89 -4.28 16.18 -11.78
N LEU A 90 -4.42 17.31 -11.06
CA LEU A 90 -3.97 17.46 -9.66
C LEU A 90 -4.96 16.86 -8.64
N GLY A 91 -5.98 16.15 -9.10
CA GLY A 91 -6.99 15.51 -8.26
C GLY A 91 -6.49 14.28 -7.51
N ILE A 92 -7.41 13.58 -6.85
CA ILE A 92 -7.14 12.36 -6.08
C ILE A 92 -6.57 11.22 -6.93
N TRP A 93 -6.98 11.11 -8.20
CA TRP A 93 -6.64 9.98 -9.06
C TRP A 93 -5.17 9.91 -9.47
N SER A 94 -4.47 11.03 -9.60
CA SER A 94 -3.03 11.04 -9.89
C SER A 94 -2.21 10.45 -8.75
N LYS A 95 -2.60 10.72 -7.51
CA LYS A 95 -1.96 10.23 -6.28
C LYS A 95 -2.29 8.75 -6.06
N VAL A 96 -3.57 8.39 -6.25
CA VAL A 96 -4.01 6.98 -6.22
C VAL A 96 -3.25 6.18 -7.27
N ALA A 97 -3.11 6.67 -8.52
CA ALA A 97 -2.38 5.98 -9.57
C ALA A 97 -0.90 5.75 -9.19
N LEU A 98 -0.24 6.76 -8.59
CA LEU A 98 1.12 6.60 -8.10
C LEU A 98 1.21 5.51 -7.02
N GLY A 99 0.35 5.57 -6.01
CA GLY A 99 0.27 4.56 -4.94
C GLY A 99 -0.04 3.16 -5.48
N VAL A 100 -0.97 3.04 -6.44
CA VAL A 100 -1.28 1.77 -7.12
C VAL A 100 -0.03 1.17 -7.76
N THR A 101 0.79 1.96 -8.47
CA THR A 101 2.02 1.42 -9.09
C THR A 101 3.02 0.92 -8.05
N LEU A 102 3.12 1.55 -6.89
CA LEU A 102 4.00 1.11 -5.80
C LEU A 102 3.51 -0.21 -5.18
N VAL A 103 2.24 -0.27 -4.82
CA VAL A 103 1.61 -1.44 -4.19
C VAL A 103 1.54 -2.64 -5.14
N PHE A 104 1.09 -2.40 -6.38
CA PHE A 104 0.88 -3.44 -7.39
C PHE A 104 2.09 -4.35 -7.56
N PHE A 105 3.26 -3.80 -7.82
CA PHE A 105 4.45 -4.61 -8.09
C PHE A 105 4.91 -5.40 -6.86
N ILE A 106 4.80 -4.81 -5.65
CA ILE A 106 5.17 -5.51 -4.41
C ILE A 106 4.28 -6.74 -4.24
N VAL A 107 2.96 -6.56 -4.33
CA VAL A 107 1.99 -7.65 -4.16
C VAL A 107 2.10 -8.67 -5.29
N PHE A 108 2.19 -8.19 -6.55
CA PHE A 108 2.31 -9.04 -7.73
C PHE A 108 3.49 -10.00 -7.62
N PHE A 109 4.70 -9.51 -7.32
CA PHE A 109 5.88 -10.36 -7.25
C PHE A 109 5.81 -11.36 -6.11
N ASN A 110 5.33 -10.96 -4.93
CA ASN A 110 5.21 -11.87 -3.80
C ASN A 110 4.17 -12.97 -4.06
N VAL A 111 3.00 -12.62 -4.60
CA VAL A 111 1.97 -13.62 -4.96
C VAL A 111 2.48 -14.55 -6.06
N TYR A 112 3.11 -13.99 -7.10
CA TYR A 112 3.69 -14.77 -8.19
C TYR A 112 4.75 -15.76 -7.69
N GLN A 113 5.64 -15.32 -6.81
CA GLN A 113 6.65 -16.17 -6.19
C GLN A 113 6.01 -17.24 -5.29
N GLY A 114 5.06 -16.86 -4.44
CA GLY A 114 4.37 -17.78 -3.55
C GLY A 114 3.62 -18.91 -4.26
N VAL A 115 3.11 -18.66 -5.47
CA VAL A 115 2.53 -19.70 -6.31
C VAL A 115 3.61 -20.60 -6.92
N LYS A 116 4.75 -20.04 -7.35
CA LYS A 116 5.85 -20.80 -7.96
C LYS A 116 6.66 -21.64 -6.97
N GLU A 117 6.67 -21.28 -5.70
CA GLU A 117 7.37 -22.05 -4.65
C GLU A 117 6.66 -23.32 -4.20
N VAL A 118 5.47 -23.61 -4.72
CA VAL A 118 4.79 -24.88 -4.44
C VAL A 118 5.69 -26.03 -4.87
N SER A 119 6.03 -26.91 -3.91
CA SER A 119 6.90 -28.05 -4.13
C SER A 119 6.42 -28.93 -5.29
N PRO A 120 7.28 -29.30 -6.25
CA PRO A 120 6.93 -30.23 -7.32
C PRO A 120 6.39 -31.56 -6.82
N THR A 121 6.86 -32.03 -5.66
CA THR A 121 6.39 -33.28 -5.01
C THR A 121 4.94 -33.14 -4.58
N VAL A 122 4.56 -32.01 -3.98
CA VAL A 122 3.16 -31.76 -3.58
C VAL A 122 2.25 -31.72 -4.81
N LEU A 123 2.70 -31.10 -5.91
CA LEU A 123 1.94 -31.06 -7.15
C LEU A 123 1.80 -32.45 -7.79
N ALA A 124 2.86 -33.25 -7.77
CA ALA A 124 2.84 -34.63 -8.26
C ALA A 124 1.86 -35.50 -7.46
N ASN A 125 1.91 -35.42 -6.12
CA ASN A 125 0.98 -36.14 -5.25
C ASN A 125 -0.48 -35.71 -5.48
N ALA A 126 -0.73 -34.42 -5.60
CA ALA A 126 -2.06 -33.89 -5.89
C ALA A 126 -2.61 -34.38 -7.23
N ARG A 127 -1.76 -34.50 -8.25
CA ARG A 127 -2.11 -35.06 -9.57
C ARG A 127 -2.35 -36.55 -9.51
N MET A 128 -1.58 -37.31 -8.71
CA MET A 128 -1.84 -38.76 -8.48
C MET A 128 -3.19 -39.00 -7.79
N LEU A 129 -3.67 -38.06 -6.99
CA LEU A 129 -5.01 -38.08 -6.38
C LEU A 129 -6.11 -37.57 -7.32
N ASP A 130 -5.81 -37.40 -8.61
CA ASP A 130 -6.73 -36.92 -9.66
C ASP A 130 -7.44 -35.60 -9.30
N MET A 131 -6.71 -34.68 -8.63
CA MET A 131 -7.28 -33.38 -8.30
C MET A 131 -7.53 -32.54 -9.54
N SER A 132 -8.74 -32.03 -9.67
CA SER A 132 -9.09 -31.05 -10.70
C SER A 132 -8.32 -29.74 -10.52
N GLU A 133 -8.15 -28.95 -11.59
CA GLU A 133 -7.49 -27.65 -11.55
C GLU A 133 -8.09 -26.69 -10.49
N ARG A 134 -9.39 -26.75 -10.24
CA ARG A 134 -10.07 -25.96 -9.21
C ARG A 134 -9.72 -26.42 -7.80
N GLN A 135 -9.60 -27.75 -7.59
CA GLN A 135 -9.18 -28.32 -6.32
C GLN A 135 -7.70 -27.99 -6.06
N LEU A 136 -6.85 -28.10 -7.08
CA LEU A 136 -5.43 -27.73 -7.02
C LEU A 136 -5.26 -26.26 -6.62
N PHE A 137 -6.05 -25.37 -7.23
CA PHE A 137 -6.04 -23.96 -6.87
C PHE A 137 -6.42 -23.75 -5.40
N ARG A 138 -7.55 -24.34 -4.95
CA ARG A 138 -8.12 -24.08 -3.63
C ARG A 138 -7.31 -24.71 -2.50
N HIS A 139 -6.71 -25.90 -2.71
CA HIS A 139 -6.08 -26.67 -1.65
C HIS A 139 -4.54 -26.63 -1.69
N VAL A 140 -3.94 -26.22 -2.80
CA VAL A 140 -2.47 -26.19 -2.96
C VAL A 140 -1.97 -24.76 -3.21
N TYR A 141 -2.36 -24.14 -4.34
CA TYR A 141 -1.80 -22.85 -4.72
C TYR A 141 -2.24 -21.71 -3.81
N TRP A 142 -3.53 -21.63 -3.49
CA TRP A 142 -4.07 -20.54 -2.66
C TRP A 142 -3.45 -20.54 -1.26
N PRO A 143 -3.46 -21.65 -0.49
CA PRO A 143 -2.85 -21.68 0.85
C PRO A 143 -1.35 -21.40 0.83
N SER A 144 -0.62 -21.91 -0.16
CA SER A 144 0.82 -21.65 -0.31
C SER A 144 1.12 -20.17 -0.53
N ALA A 145 0.37 -19.52 -1.43
CA ALA A 145 0.59 -18.12 -1.75
C ALA A 145 0.09 -17.16 -0.66
N MET A 146 -0.82 -17.58 0.23
CA MET A 146 -1.38 -16.69 1.26
C MET A 146 -0.32 -16.13 2.21
N SER A 147 0.66 -16.91 2.62
CA SER A 147 1.74 -16.42 3.51
C SER A 147 2.55 -15.31 2.84
N TRP A 148 2.88 -15.48 1.55
CA TRP A 148 3.57 -14.48 0.74
C TRP A 148 2.71 -13.25 0.50
N MET A 149 1.43 -13.47 0.23
CA MET A 149 0.46 -12.40 0.02
C MET A 149 0.34 -11.50 1.25
N PHE A 150 0.12 -12.06 2.44
CA PHE A 150 0.00 -11.26 3.66
C PHE A 150 1.31 -10.53 4.00
N SER A 151 2.46 -11.18 3.86
CA SER A 151 3.76 -10.52 4.03
C SER A 151 3.91 -9.32 3.09
N SER A 152 3.44 -9.44 1.84
CA SER A 152 3.47 -8.33 0.89
C SER A 152 2.46 -7.22 1.22
N LEU A 153 1.29 -7.57 1.77
CA LEU A 153 0.29 -6.59 2.17
C LEU A 153 0.80 -5.68 3.30
N HIS A 154 1.46 -6.23 4.32
CA HIS A 154 2.12 -5.44 5.36
C HIS A 154 3.10 -4.41 4.79
N THR A 155 4.01 -4.87 3.92
CA THR A 155 4.95 -3.96 3.26
C THR A 155 4.22 -2.91 2.40
N SER A 156 3.17 -3.30 1.73
CA SER A 156 2.43 -2.45 0.78
C SER A 156 1.63 -1.33 1.45
N VAL A 157 1.24 -1.47 2.72
CA VAL A 157 0.56 -0.39 3.47
C VAL A 157 1.43 0.87 3.50
N GLY A 158 2.69 0.73 3.89
CA GLY A 158 3.64 1.85 3.92
C GLY A 158 3.81 2.48 2.53
N PHE A 159 3.97 1.66 1.50
CA PHE A 159 4.14 2.15 0.12
C PHE A 159 2.89 2.83 -0.46
N ALA A 160 1.69 2.41 -0.07
CA ALA A 160 0.45 3.08 -0.46
C ALA A 160 0.40 4.51 0.08
N ILE A 161 0.75 4.68 1.36
CA ILE A 161 0.80 6.01 2.00
C ILE A 161 1.94 6.85 1.42
N ILE A 162 3.13 6.27 1.17
CA ILE A 162 4.22 6.97 0.49
C ILE A 162 3.76 7.51 -0.87
N GLY A 163 3.03 6.70 -1.66
CA GLY A 163 2.50 7.13 -2.95
C GLY A 163 1.54 8.31 -2.85
N ALA A 164 0.62 8.28 -1.88
CA ALA A 164 -0.29 9.39 -1.62
C ALA A 164 0.48 10.65 -1.20
N VAL A 165 1.33 10.55 -0.18
CA VAL A 165 2.10 11.68 0.37
C VAL A 165 3.03 12.32 -0.65
N VAL A 166 3.74 11.51 -1.46
CA VAL A 166 4.61 12.03 -2.53
C VAL A 166 3.78 12.77 -3.59
N GLY A 167 2.63 12.22 -3.96
CA GLY A 167 1.71 12.89 -4.87
C GLY A 167 1.16 14.20 -4.30
N GLU A 168 0.81 14.23 -3.01
CA GLU A 168 0.36 15.45 -2.32
C GLU A 168 1.47 16.50 -2.24
N TYR A 169 2.69 16.07 -1.92
CA TYR A 169 3.86 16.93 -1.82
C TYR A 169 4.20 17.62 -3.15
N LEU A 170 4.08 16.92 -4.26
CA LEU A 170 4.43 17.43 -5.59
C LEU A 170 3.36 18.33 -6.22
N GLY A 171 2.07 18.18 -5.83
CA GLY A 171 1.03 18.99 -6.47
C GLY A 171 -0.36 18.72 -5.88
N SER A 172 -0.60 19.21 -4.68
CA SER A 172 -1.91 19.16 -4.04
C SER A 172 -2.26 20.49 -3.37
N ALA A 173 -3.55 20.68 -3.10
CA ALA A 173 -4.07 21.74 -2.25
C ALA A 173 -4.58 21.19 -0.90
N ALA A 174 -4.45 19.90 -0.66
CA ALA A 174 -4.90 19.23 0.57
C ALA A 174 -4.09 17.95 0.81
N GLY A 175 -4.11 17.46 2.04
CA GLY A 175 -3.42 16.25 2.48
C GLY A 175 -2.28 16.54 3.45
N LEU A 176 -1.80 15.49 4.14
CA LEU A 176 -0.68 15.63 5.09
C LEU A 176 0.64 15.91 4.37
N GLY A 177 0.83 15.35 3.16
CA GLY A 177 2.00 15.64 2.34
C GLY A 177 2.05 17.12 1.92
N TYR A 178 0.92 17.71 1.59
CA TYR A 178 0.80 19.15 1.35
C TYR A 178 1.15 19.99 2.58
N MET A 179 0.65 19.60 3.77
CA MET A 179 0.99 20.28 5.02
C MET A 179 2.50 20.22 5.32
N ILE A 180 3.13 19.07 5.11
CA ILE A 180 4.58 18.90 5.28
C ILE A 180 5.33 19.80 4.30
N GLN A 181 4.92 19.88 3.03
CA GLN A 181 5.51 20.75 2.03
C GLN A 181 5.40 22.24 2.42
N GLN A 182 4.25 22.66 2.97
CA GLN A 182 4.08 24.04 3.44
C GLN A 182 5.01 24.36 4.63
N ALA A 183 5.09 23.44 5.61
CA ALA A 183 5.98 23.59 6.74
C ALA A 183 7.46 23.68 6.31
N GLU A 184 7.87 22.87 5.33
CA GLU A 184 9.20 22.92 4.74
C GLU A 184 9.46 24.26 4.05
N GLY A 185 8.51 24.75 3.27
CA GLY A 185 8.58 26.04 2.56
C GLY A 185 8.74 27.25 3.50
N THR A 186 8.28 27.13 4.74
CA THR A 186 8.44 28.15 5.79
C THR A 186 9.59 27.87 6.76
N PHE A 187 10.40 26.83 6.51
CA PHE A 187 11.48 26.34 7.40
C PHE A 187 10.98 25.95 8.80
N ASP A 188 9.70 25.56 8.94
CA ASP A 188 9.15 25.05 10.19
C ASP A 188 9.49 23.55 10.34
N THR A 189 10.69 23.29 10.90
CA THR A 189 11.16 21.92 11.18
C THR A 189 10.23 21.17 12.15
N THR A 190 9.62 21.87 13.11
CA THR A 190 8.69 21.26 14.08
C THR A 190 7.46 20.73 13.35
N GLY A 191 6.93 21.50 12.43
CA GLY A 191 5.79 21.10 11.59
C GLY A 191 6.06 19.90 10.71
N VAL A 192 7.23 19.86 10.08
CA VAL A 192 7.66 18.71 9.27
C VAL A 192 7.70 17.44 10.11
N PHE A 193 8.37 17.46 11.28
CA PHE A 193 8.45 16.29 12.16
C PHE A 193 7.09 15.89 12.72
N ALA A 194 6.24 16.85 13.11
CA ALA A 194 4.88 16.56 13.58
C ALA A 194 4.05 15.85 12.50
N GLY A 195 4.11 16.32 11.25
CA GLY A 195 3.45 15.68 10.12
C GLY A 195 3.94 14.25 9.87
N MET A 196 5.26 14.02 9.93
CA MET A 196 5.85 12.69 9.81
C MET A 196 5.40 11.74 10.91
N ILE A 197 5.34 12.19 12.17
CA ILE A 197 4.89 11.37 13.30
C ILE A 197 3.41 11.00 13.14
N ILE A 198 2.56 11.93 12.74
CA ILE A 198 1.15 11.67 12.48
C ILE A 198 1.01 10.60 11.39
N LEU A 199 1.72 10.74 10.27
CA LEU A 199 1.71 9.74 9.20
C LEU A 199 2.16 8.36 9.69
N ALA A 200 3.25 8.29 10.46
CA ALA A 200 3.77 7.04 11.01
C ALA A 200 2.73 6.34 11.92
N MET A 201 2.05 7.10 12.78
CA MET A 201 0.99 6.55 13.63
C MET A 201 -0.16 5.95 12.80
N PHE A 202 -0.55 6.61 11.71
CA PHE A 202 -1.61 6.09 10.84
C PHE A 202 -1.20 4.86 10.05
N VAL A 203 0.03 4.79 9.55
CA VAL A 203 0.57 3.57 8.93
C VAL A 203 0.48 2.40 9.90
N LEU A 204 0.86 2.60 11.17
CA LEU A 204 0.77 1.56 12.20
C LEU A 204 -0.68 1.10 12.47
N VAL A 205 -1.64 2.03 12.48
CA VAL A 205 -3.08 1.69 12.66
C VAL A 205 -3.60 0.85 11.48
N ILE A 206 -3.24 1.21 10.24
CA ILE A 206 -3.66 0.45 9.06
C ILE A 206 -2.99 -0.93 9.07
N ASP A 207 -1.68 -1.00 9.36
CA ASP A 207 -0.94 -2.25 9.44
C ASP A 207 -1.49 -3.18 10.53
N TRP A 208 -1.86 -2.64 11.69
CA TRP A 208 -2.58 -3.39 12.71
C TRP A 208 -3.90 -3.96 12.18
N GLY A 209 -4.65 -3.20 11.39
CA GLY A 209 -5.85 -3.68 10.71
C GLY A 209 -5.56 -4.85 9.76
N VAL A 210 -4.48 -4.80 8.99
CA VAL A 210 -4.03 -5.90 8.12
C VAL A 210 -3.69 -7.14 8.97
N THR A 211 -2.99 -6.95 10.09
CA THR A 211 -2.67 -8.03 11.04
C THR A 211 -3.92 -8.71 11.59
N LEU A 212 -4.96 -7.95 11.92
CA LEU A 212 -6.23 -8.54 12.38
C LEU A 212 -6.88 -9.43 11.32
N VAL A 213 -6.84 -9.01 10.06
CA VAL A 213 -7.36 -9.80 8.93
C VAL A 213 -6.50 -11.04 8.69
N GLU A 214 -5.17 -10.89 8.73
CA GLU A 214 -4.22 -12.01 8.61
C GLU A 214 -4.48 -13.09 9.66
N ASN A 215 -4.56 -12.71 10.93
CA ASN A 215 -4.79 -13.64 12.04
C ASN A 215 -6.12 -14.40 11.92
N ARG A 216 -7.14 -13.79 11.30
CA ARG A 216 -8.42 -14.48 11.04
C ARG A 216 -8.36 -15.45 9.87
N LEU A 217 -7.54 -15.17 8.87
CA LEU A 217 -7.47 -15.95 7.64
C LEU A 217 -6.39 -17.04 7.67
N LEU A 218 -5.31 -16.86 8.43
CA LEU A 218 -4.18 -17.81 8.54
C LEU A 218 -4.23 -18.67 9.82
N VAL A 219 -5.41 -19.09 10.24
CA VAL A 219 -5.60 -19.93 11.46
C VAL A 219 -4.77 -21.23 11.44
N TRP A 220 -4.41 -21.74 10.25
CA TRP A 220 -3.62 -22.96 10.08
C TRP A 220 -2.09 -22.75 10.17
N ARG A 221 -1.61 -21.51 10.24
CA ARG A 221 -0.17 -21.23 10.35
C ARG A 221 0.28 -21.55 11.78
N PRO A 222 1.28 -22.42 11.98
CA PRO A 222 1.85 -22.62 13.32
C PRO A 222 2.36 -21.28 13.84
N PRO A 223 2.18 -20.97 15.14
CA PRO A 223 2.76 -19.78 15.72
C PRO A 223 4.27 -19.76 15.47
N ALA A 224 4.80 -18.62 15.04
CA ALA A 224 6.22 -18.45 14.77
C ALA A 224 7.03 -18.93 15.98
N ALA A 225 8.05 -19.75 15.75
CA ALA A 225 8.82 -20.46 16.77
C ALA A 225 9.62 -19.56 17.76
N GLY A 226 9.34 -18.25 17.79
CA GLY A 226 9.97 -17.26 18.67
C GLY A 226 9.04 -16.53 19.65
N ALA A 227 7.77 -16.91 19.76
CA ALA A 227 6.81 -16.24 20.67
C ALA A 227 6.63 -16.96 22.03
N ARG A 228 7.59 -17.77 22.45
CA ARG A 228 7.66 -18.38 23.78
C ARG A 228 9.07 -18.16 24.36
N GLU A 229 9.36 -16.95 24.77
CA GLU A 229 10.30 -16.62 25.82
C GLU A 229 9.75 -15.44 26.63
#